data_717cd7ba347cac8396e2a18179bed26c
#
_entry.id   717cd7ba347cac8396e2a18179bed26c
#
_cell.length_a   1.000
_cell.length_b   1.000
_cell.length_c   1.000
_cell.angle_alpha   90.00
_cell.angle_beta   90.00
_cell.angle_gamma   90.00
#
_symmetry.space_group_name_H-M   'P 1'
#
loop_
_entity.id
_entity.type
_entity.pdbx_description
1 polymer ?
#
loop_
_entity_poly.entity_id
_entity_poly.type
_entity_poly.pdbx_seq_one_letter_code
_entity_poly.pdbx_strand_id
1 'polypeptide(L)'
;MTRRRRIYEGKAKILYEGPEPGTLIQFFKDDATAFNKKKHEVVDGKGVLNNRISEHIFNHLNRMGIPTHFIRRLNMREQLIKEVEMIPLEVVVRNIAAGSLAKRLGIEEGTVLPRSIIEF
;
A
#
# COMPACT_ATOMS: atom_id res chain seq x y z
N MET A 1 -10.56 23.22 -16.14
CA MET A 1 -10.10 21.94 -15.57
C MET A 1 -11.08 21.47 -14.50
N THR A 2 -11.62 20.28 -14.67
CA THR A 2 -12.59 19.73 -13.72
C THR A 2 -11.87 19.30 -12.44
N ARG A 3 -12.37 19.77 -11.31
CA ARG A 3 -11.81 19.39 -10.00
C ARG A 3 -12.20 17.97 -9.68
N ARG A 4 -11.23 17.11 -9.39
CA ARG A 4 -11.47 15.72 -9.00
C ARG A 4 -12.08 15.65 -7.60
N ARG A 5 -13.07 14.79 -7.44
CA ARG A 5 -13.71 14.57 -6.14
C ARG A 5 -12.85 13.63 -5.30
N ARG A 6 -12.51 14.06 -4.08
CA ARG A 6 -11.85 13.20 -3.11
C ARG A 6 -12.85 12.23 -2.52
N ILE A 7 -12.51 10.94 -2.56
CA ILE A 7 -13.35 9.88 -2.01
C ILE A 7 -12.88 9.44 -0.64
N TYR A 8 -11.55 9.35 -0.44
CA TYR A 8 -10.98 8.84 0.80
C TYR A 8 -9.58 9.42 0.98
N GLU A 9 -9.20 9.66 2.24
CA GLU A 9 -7.83 10.00 2.58
C GLU A 9 -7.38 9.16 3.77
N GLY A 10 -6.28 8.43 3.58
CA GLY A 10 -5.64 7.64 4.63
C GLY A 10 -4.31 8.25 5.05
N LYS A 11 -3.53 7.47 5.79
CA LYS A 11 -2.21 7.90 6.30
C LYS A 11 -1.22 8.19 5.17
N ALA A 12 -1.19 7.34 4.16
CA ALA A 12 -0.18 7.37 3.11
C ALA A 12 -0.75 7.70 1.73
N LYS A 13 -2.06 7.76 1.57
CA LYS A 13 -2.67 7.91 0.26
C LYS A 13 -4.00 8.66 0.30
N ILE A 14 -4.35 9.24 -0.86
CA ILE A 14 -5.64 9.86 -1.09
C ILE A 14 -6.23 9.20 -2.33
N LEU A 15 -7.52 8.86 -2.28
CA LEU A 15 -8.24 8.33 -3.43
C LEU A 15 -9.16 9.41 -4.01
N TYR A 16 -9.06 9.60 -5.31
CA TYR A 16 -9.90 10.51 -6.07
C TYR A 16 -10.73 9.74 -7.09
N GLU A 17 -11.85 10.31 -7.47
CA GLU A 17 -12.66 9.77 -8.55
C GLU A 17 -11.84 9.72 -9.84
N GLY A 18 -11.90 8.58 -10.55
CA GLY A 18 -11.17 8.38 -11.79
C GLY A 18 -11.87 8.97 -13.00
N PRO A 19 -11.18 9.03 -14.15
CA PRO A 19 -11.73 9.61 -15.38
C PRO A 19 -12.87 8.79 -15.99
N GLU A 20 -12.93 7.50 -15.71
CA GLU A 20 -13.96 6.60 -16.23
C GLU A 20 -14.69 5.91 -15.09
N PRO A 21 -15.95 5.51 -15.29
CA PRO A 21 -16.68 4.75 -14.26
C PRO A 21 -15.90 3.47 -13.88
N GLY A 22 -15.86 3.18 -12.60
CA GLY A 22 -15.15 2.02 -12.09
C GLY A 22 -13.64 2.20 -11.94
N THR A 23 -13.15 3.43 -12.07
CA THR A 23 -11.74 3.74 -11.87
C THR A 23 -11.55 4.79 -10.76
N LEU A 24 -10.39 4.73 -10.11
CA LEU A 24 -9.96 5.70 -9.11
C LEU A 24 -8.55 6.16 -9.41
N ILE A 25 -8.20 7.35 -8.92
CA ILE A 25 -6.82 7.83 -8.95
C ILE A 25 -6.29 7.79 -7.52
N GLN A 26 -5.21 7.06 -7.33
CA GLN A 26 -4.55 6.95 -6.03
C GLN A 26 -3.33 7.88 -6.00
N PHE A 27 -3.36 8.83 -5.09
CA PHE A 27 -2.27 9.76 -4.84
C PHE A 27 -1.48 9.28 -3.63
N PHE A 28 -0.16 9.19 -3.75
CA PHE A 28 0.73 8.79 -2.67
C PHE A 28 1.26 10.01 -1.94
N LYS A 29 0.99 10.06 -0.65
CA LYS A 29 1.42 11.16 0.24
C LYS A 29 2.85 10.94 0.71
N ASP A 30 3.46 12.00 1.20
CA ASP A 30 4.79 11.92 1.83
C ASP A 30 4.71 11.71 3.34
N ASP A 31 3.50 11.65 3.88
CA ASP A 31 3.27 11.49 5.32
C ASP A 31 3.76 10.13 5.80
N ALA A 32 4.42 10.13 6.95
CA ALA A 32 4.86 8.93 7.63
C ALA A 32 4.41 8.99 9.09
N THR A 33 3.89 7.87 9.61
CA THR A 33 3.49 7.76 11.01
C THR A 33 4.17 6.56 11.65
N ALA A 34 4.46 6.66 12.94
CA ALA A 34 5.05 5.58 13.73
C ALA A 34 4.44 5.57 15.12
N PHE A 35 4.62 4.47 15.85
CA PHE A 35 4.16 4.31 17.22
C PHE A 35 2.67 4.63 17.40
N ASN A 36 1.80 3.99 16.60
CA ASN A 36 0.34 4.19 16.63
C ASN A 36 -0.06 5.66 16.46
N LYS A 37 0.55 6.34 15.50
CA LYS A 37 0.33 7.77 15.19
C LYS A 37 0.87 8.74 16.24
N LYS A 38 1.65 8.27 17.21
CA LYS A 38 2.28 9.16 18.19
C LYS A 38 3.36 10.02 17.56
N LYS A 39 3.95 9.56 16.47
CA LYS A 39 4.97 10.29 15.71
C LYS A 39 4.50 10.44 14.27
N HIS A 40 4.48 11.68 13.78
CA HIS A 40 4.10 12.00 12.41
C HIS A 40 5.16 12.92 11.82
N GLU A 41 5.62 12.58 10.62
CA GLU A 41 6.58 13.38 9.86
C GLU A 41 6.20 13.37 8.39
N VAL A 42 6.68 14.38 7.67
CA VAL A 42 6.59 14.42 6.22
C VAL A 42 7.97 14.10 5.68
N VAL A 43 8.08 13.00 4.95
CA VAL A 43 9.34 12.55 4.35
C VAL A 43 9.30 12.89 2.87
N ASP A 44 10.06 13.90 2.47
CA ASP A 44 10.06 14.37 1.09
C ASP A 44 10.43 13.25 0.11
N GLY A 45 9.60 13.05 -0.90
CA GLY A 45 9.81 12.02 -1.91
C GLY A 45 9.27 10.64 -1.55
N LYS A 46 8.77 10.42 -0.32
CA LYS A 46 8.22 9.12 0.07
C LYS A 46 7.12 8.64 -0.87
N GLY A 47 6.20 9.54 -1.23
CA GLY A 47 5.09 9.20 -2.14
C GLY A 47 5.57 8.83 -3.53
N VAL A 48 6.60 9.49 -4.03
CA VAL A 48 7.18 9.19 -5.34
C VAL A 48 7.76 7.77 -5.34
N LEU A 49 8.52 7.42 -4.29
CA LEU A 49 9.08 6.08 -4.16
C LEU A 49 8.00 5.02 -4.03
N ASN A 50 7.01 5.26 -3.18
CA ASN A 50 5.92 4.33 -2.99
C ASN A 50 5.15 4.06 -4.27
N ASN A 51 4.90 5.10 -5.07
CA ASN A 51 4.22 4.95 -6.35
C ASN A 51 5.04 4.08 -7.31
N ARG A 52 6.35 4.29 -7.38
CA ARG A 52 7.24 3.51 -8.25
C ARG A 52 7.37 2.07 -7.81
N ILE A 53 7.52 1.83 -6.50
CA ILE A 53 7.61 0.47 -5.97
C ILE A 53 6.30 -0.27 -6.22
N SER A 54 5.17 0.38 -5.96
CA SER A 54 3.85 -0.18 -6.21
C SER A 54 3.67 -0.57 -7.68
N GLU A 55 4.02 0.32 -8.60
CA GLU A 55 3.97 0.06 -10.03
C GLU A 55 4.82 -1.17 -10.40
N HIS A 56 6.04 -1.22 -9.90
CA HIS A 56 6.96 -2.32 -10.20
C HIS A 56 6.37 -3.67 -9.78
N ILE A 57 5.88 -3.74 -8.56
CA ILE A 57 5.32 -4.98 -8.01
C ILE A 57 4.05 -5.40 -8.76
N PHE A 58 3.12 -4.48 -8.97
CA PHE A 58 1.87 -4.79 -9.65
C PHE A 58 2.08 -5.18 -11.12
N ASN A 59 2.99 -4.51 -11.83
CA ASN A 59 3.33 -4.90 -13.20
C ASN A 59 3.91 -6.32 -13.25
N HIS A 60 4.73 -6.65 -12.27
CA HIS A 60 5.30 -8.00 -12.16
C HIS A 60 4.21 -9.05 -11.94
N LEU A 61 3.29 -8.78 -11.02
CA LEU A 61 2.15 -9.67 -10.75
C LEU A 61 1.27 -9.84 -11.98
N ASN A 62 0.95 -8.74 -12.66
CA ASN A 62 0.12 -8.79 -13.86
C ASN A 62 0.77 -9.62 -14.97
N ARG A 63 2.09 -9.51 -15.15
CA ARG A 63 2.82 -10.32 -16.12
C ARG A 63 2.82 -11.80 -15.77
N MET A 64 2.76 -12.13 -14.49
CA MET A 64 2.65 -13.52 -14.03
C MET A 64 1.23 -14.08 -14.16
N GLY A 65 0.27 -13.28 -14.61
CA GLY A 65 -1.10 -13.71 -14.74
C GLY A 65 -1.93 -13.56 -13.47
N ILE A 66 -1.40 -12.87 -12.45
CA ILE A 66 -2.14 -12.59 -11.21
C ILE A 66 -2.89 -11.27 -11.39
N PRO A 67 -4.23 -11.29 -11.39
CA PRO A 67 -5.00 -10.05 -11.58
C PRO A 67 -4.84 -9.13 -10.38
N THR A 68 -4.69 -7.83 -10.66
CA THR A 68 -4.60 -6.80 -9.62
C THR A 68 -5.52 -5.64 -9.98
N HIS A 69 -5.66 -4.68 -9.06
CA HIS A 69 -6.44 -3.48 -9.31
C HIS A 69 -5.64 -2.39 -10.05
N PHE A 70 -4.33 -2.58 -10.20
CA PHE A 70 -3.46 -1.60 -10.85
C PHE A 70 -3.70 -1.54 -12.36
N ILE A 71 -3.88 -0.34 -12.89
CA ILE A 71 -4.03 -0.13 -14.35
C ILE A 71 -2.73 0.44 -14.90
N ARG A 72 -2.29 1.62 -14.44
CA ARG A 72 -1.03 2.24 -14.87
C ARG A 72 -0.65 3.41 -13.97
N ARG A 73 0.64 3.75 -13.98
CA ARG A 73 1.12 4.96 -13.33
C ARG A 73 0.77 6.18 -14.20
N LEU A 74 0.24 7.23 -13.58
CA LEU A 74 -0.13 8.45 -14.28
C LEU A 74 0.98 9.50 -14.26
N ASN A 75 1.62 9.67 -13.11
CA ASN A 75 2.70 10.64 -12.92
C ASN A 75 3.54 10.20 -11.71
N MET A 76 4.38 11.09 -11.19
CA MET A 76 5.30 10.76 -10.10
C MET A 76 4.61 10.27 -8.83
N ARG A 77 3.41 10.77 -8.54
CA ARG A 77 2.71 10.49 -7.27
C ARG A 77 1.38 9.78 -7.44
N GLU A 78 0.92 9.59 -8.66
CA GLU A 78 -0.43 9.07 -8.89
C GLU A 78 -0.43 7.84 -9.78
N GLN A 79 -1.35 6.93 -9.50
CA GLN A 79 -1.62 5.78 -10.35
C GLN A 79 -3.13 5.63 -10.54
N LEU A 80 -3.48 5.09 -11.71
CA LEU A 80 -4.86 4.75 -12.05
C LEU A 80 -5.11 3.32 -11.60
N ILE A 81 -6.18 3.12 -10.85
CA ILE A 81 -6.56 1.81 -10.31
C ILE A 81 -8.03 1.54 -10.58
N LYS A 82 -8.40 0.26 -10.53
CA LYS A 82 -9.80 -0.15 -10.55
C LYS A 82 -10.43 0.12 -9.20
N GLU A 83 -11.68 0.57 -9.21
CA GLU A 83 -12.47 0.65 -7.98
C GLU A 83 -12.82 -0.78 -7.55
N VAL A 84 -12.43 -1.15 -6.34
CA VAL A 84 -12.65 -2.49 -5.81
C VAL A 84 -13.26 -2.41 -4.43
N GLU A 85 -13.98 -3.46 -4.06
CA GLU A 85 -14.48 -3.62 -2.70
C GLU A 85 -13.38 -4.18 -1.83
N MET A 86 -13.05 -3.48 -0.75
CA MET A 86 -11.99 -3.89 0.16
C MET A 86 -12.46 -5.01 1.08
N ILE A 87 -11.67 -6.07 1.15
CA ILE A 87 -11.85 -7.11 2.17
C ILE A 87 -11.38 -6.51 3.50
N PRO A 88 -12.21 -6.51 4.56
CA PRO A 88 -11.85 -5.84 5.82
C PRO A 88 -10.87 -6.69 6.66
N LEU A 89 -9.81 -7.15 6.05
CA LEU A 89 -8.77 -7.96 6.69
C LEU A 89 -7.41 -7.51 6.17
N GLU A 90 -6.44 -7.48 7.06
CA GLU A 90 -5.05 -7.30 6.67
C GLU A 90 -4.41 -8.68 6.56
N VAL A 91 -3.94 -9.02 5.37
CA VAL A 91 -3.26 -10.30 5.13
C VAL A 91 -1.76 -10.05 5.18
N VAL A 92 -1.07 -10.70 6.12
CA VAL A 92 0.36 -10.51 6.34
C VAL A 92 1.10 -11.83 6.15
N VAL A 93 2.17 -11.79 5.35
CA VAL A 93 3.08 -12.92 5.19
C VAL A 93 4.40 -12.56 5.88
N ARG A 94 4.88 -13.43 6.77
CA ARG A 94 6.11 -13.19 7.50
C ARG A 94 7.11 -14.31 7.26
N ASN A 95 8.34 -13.93 6.98
CA ASN A 95 9.47 -14.84 6.87
C ASN A 95 10.44 -14.66 8.03
N ILE A 96 10.36 -13.50 8.68
CA ILE A 96 11.23 -13.11 9.79
C ILE A 96 10.32 -12.63 10.91
N ALA A 97 10.63 -13.01 12.15
CA ALA A 97 9.87 -12.60 13.31
C ALA A 97 10.08 -11.10 13.56
N ALA A 98 8.99 -10.35 13.64
CA ALA A 98 9.01 -8.93 13.94
C ALA A 98 7.68 -8.50 14.54
N GLY A 99 7.69 -7.35 15.22
CA GLY A 99 6.48 -6.74 15.77
C GLY A 99 5.67 -7.66 16.65
N SER A 100 4.37 -7.69 16.45
CA SER A 100 3.45 -8.47 17.30
C SER A 100 3.69 -9.98 17.24
N LEU A 101 4.17 -10.50 16.11
CA LEU A 101 4.45 -11.93 15.99
C LEU A 101 5.59 -12.35 16.92
N ALA A 102 6.69 -11.57 16.94
CA ALA A 102 7.81 -11.85 17.83
C ALA A 102 7.38 -11.85 19.28
N LYS A 103 6.54 -10.90 19.67
CA LYS A 103 6.00 -10.82 21.03
C LYS A 103 5.11 -12.01 21.37
N ARG A 104 4.21 -12.39 20.46
CA ARG A 104 3.28 -13.51 20.70
C ARG A 104 3.99 -14.85 20.80
N LEU A 105 5.04 -15.06 20.01
CA LEU A 105 5.79 -16.31 20.02
C LEU A 105 6.90 -16.33 21.08
N GLY A 106 7.20 -15.18 21.70
CA GLY A 106 8.25 -15.07 22.69
C GLY A 106 9.65 -15.30 22.13
N ILE A 107 9.87 -14.95 20.87
CA ILE A 107 11.16 -15.09 20.21
C ILE A 107 11.75 -13.73 19.88
N GLU A 108 13.06 -13.68 19.68
CA GLU A 108 13.77 -12.46 19.39
C GLU A 108 13.39 -11.91 18.03
N GLU A 109 13.18 -10.59 17.96
CA GLU A 109 12.92 -9.90 16.70
C GLU A 109 14.11 -10.07 15.75
N GLY A 110 13.84 -10.36 14.48
CA GLY A 110 14.86 -10.65 13.51
C GLY A 110 15.14 -12.14 13.32
N THR A 111 14.53 -13.00 14.13
CA THR A 111 14.68 -14.45 13.98
C THR A 111 14.09 -14.93 12.67
N VAL A 112 14.87 -15.65 11.88
CA VAL A 112 14.40 -16.25 10.62
C VAL A 112 13.44 -17.39 10.96
N LEU A 113 12.22 -17.32 10.41
CA LEU A 113 11.22 -18.35 10.63
C LEU A 113 11.54 -19.59 9.79
N PRO A 114 11.27 -20.81 10.31
CA PRO A 114 11.56 -22.05 9.56
C PRO A 114 10.69 -22.19 8.31
N ARG A 115 9.56 -21.51 8.25
CA ARG A 115 8.68 -21.42 7.07
C ARG A 115 7.89 -20.12 7.13
N SER A 116 7.39 -19.69 5.97
CA SER A 116 6.55 -18.48 5.90
C SER A 116 5.26 -18.67 6.69
N ILE A 117 4.87 -17.65 7.42
CA ILE A 117 3.63 -17.62 8.20
C ILE A 117 2.67 -16.63 7.57
N ILE A 118 1.41 -17.03 7.43
CA ILE A 118 0.33 -16.16 6.94
C ILE A 118 -0.58 -15.81 8.11
N GLU A 119 -0.86 -14.53 8.26
CA GLU A 119 -1.75 -14.00 9.32
C GLU A 119 -2.88 -13.19 8.70
N PHE A 120 -4.00 -13.12 9.39
CA PHE A 120 -5.15 -12.31 9.02
C PHE A 120 -5.49 -11.30 10.11
#